data_b8ad7c192d8965343453b77c75b3267f
#
_entry.id   b8ad7c192d8965343453b77c75b3267f
#
_cell.length_a   1.000
_cell.length_b   1.000
_cell.length_c   1.000
_cell.angle_alpha   90.00
_cell.angle_beta   90.00
_cell.angle_gamma   90.00
#
_symmetry.space_group_name_H-M   'P 1'
#
loop_
_entity.id
_entity.type
_entity.pdbx_description
1 polymer ?
#
loop_
_entity_poly.entity_id
_entity_poly.type
_entity_poly.pdbx_seq_one_letter_code
_entity_poly.pdbx_strand_id
1 'polypeptide(L)'
;MSMFYVYVLKSERAEYHYIGSTEDLKKRIQEHNQGKTKSIKHLVPFKLLYYEAYETRTLARKRELELKRNSFKKKELFDRLER
;
A
#
# COMPACT_ATOMS: atom_id res chain seq x y z
N MET A 1 -7.22 7.79 19.49
CA MET A 1 -7.38 8.51 18.22
C MET A 1 -7.07 7.58 17.07
N SER A 2 -7.92 7.61 16.05
CA SER A 2 -7.71 6.79 14.86
C SER A 2 -6.86 7.52 13.85
N MET A 3 -5.98 6.77 13.20
CA MET A 3 -5.24 7.27 12.06
C MET A 3 -5.67 6.49 10.83
N PHE A 4 -5.39 7.06 9.66
CA PHE A 4 -5.65 6.42 8.38
C PHE A 4 -4.32 6.29 7.66
N TYR A 5 -4.09 5.16 7.02
CA TYR A 5 -2.77 4.83 6.49
C TYR A 5 -2.82 4.65 4.98
N VAL A 6 -1.80 5.16 4.31
CA VAL A 6 -1.48 4.76 2.94
C VAL A 6 -0.32 3.78 3.05
N TYR A 7 -0.40 2.68 2.37
CA TYR A 7 0.62 1.63 2.49
C TYR A 7 1.06 1.13 1.13
N VAL A 8 2.28 0.64 1.08
CA VAL A 8 2.84 -0.02 -0.09
C VAL A 8 3.25 -1.43 0.32
N LEU A 9 2.68 -2.41 -0.36
CA LEU A 9 3.05 -3.81 -0.19
C LEU A 9 3.89 -4.25 -1.39
N LYS A 10 4.82 -5.15 -1.16
CA LYS A 10 5.58 -5.77 -2.23
C LYS A 10 5.34 -7.27 -2.23
N SER A 11 5.04 -7.83 -3.40
CA SER A 11 4.91 -9.28 -3.57
C SER A 11 6.27 -9.93 -3.38
N GLU A 12 6.29 -11.09 -2.72
CA GLU A 12 7.50 -11.89 -2.58
C GLU A 12 7.65 -12.89 -3.73
N ARG A 13 6.65 -12.94 -4.64
CA ARG A 13 6.64 -13.85 -5.79
C ARG A 13 6.95 -13.17 -7.11
N ALA A 14 6.73 -11.86 -7.22
CA ALA A 14 6.86 -11.14 -8.48
C ALA A 14 7.25 -9.69 -8.23
N GLU A 15 7.74 -9.01 -9.25
CA GLU A 15 8.00 -7.59 -9.21
C GLU A 15 6.67 -6.83 -9.30
N TYR A 16 5.99 -6.75 -8.17
CA TYR A 16 4.68 -6.12 -8.09
C TYR A 16 4.52 -5.40 -6.77
N HIS A 17 4.01 -4.18 -6.84
CA HIS A 17 3.71 -3.37 -5.67
C HIS A 17 2.22 -3.07 -5.63
N TYR A 18 1.64 -3.11 -4.44
CA TYR A 18 0.25 -2.74 -4.23
C TYR A 18 0.20 -1.50 -3.34
N ILE A 19 -0.57 -0.49 -3.78
CA ILE A 19 -0.76 0.75 -3.03
C ILE A 19 -2.22 0.80 -2.59
N GLY A 20 -2.46 1.03 -1.30
CA GLY A 20 -3.82 1.10 -0.78
C GLY A 20 -3.91 2.03 0.42
N SER A 21 -5.11 2.19 0.95
CA SER A 21 -5.32 2.91 2.20
C SER A 21 -6.24 2.13 3.10
N THR A 22 -6.09 2.31 4.42
CA THR A 22 -6.89 1.59 5.41
C THR A 22 -6.82 2.32 6.75
N GLU A 23 -7.80 2.09 7.61
CA GLU A 23 -7.73 2.54 8.99
C GLU A 23 -7.16 1.48 9.92
N ASP A 24 -7.00 0.24 9.44
CA ASP A 24 -6.44 -0.85 10.23
C ASP A 24 -5.37 -1.56 9.39
N LEU A 25 -4.14 -1.10 9.53
CA LEU A 25 -3.03 -1.56 8.69
C LEU A 25 -2.76 -3.05 8.87
N LYS A 26 -2.67 -3.50 10.13
CA LYS A 26 -2.38 -4.90 10.42
C LYS A 26 -3.43 -5.84 9.86
N LYS A 27 -4.70 -5.52 10.09
CA LYS A 27 -5.81 -6.32 9.59
C LYS A 27 -5.82 -6.38 8.07
N ARG A 28 -5.58 -5.24 7.41
CA ARG A 28 -5.63 -5.18 5.95
C ARG A 28 -4.50 -5.99 5.31
N ILE A 29 -3.31 -5.94 5.90
CA ILE A 29 -2.19 -6.76 5.41
C ILE A 29 -2.52 -8.25 5.55
N GLN A 30 -3.10 -8.64 6.68
CA GLN A 30 -3.54 -10.02 6.88
C GLN A 30 -4.56 -10.45 5.83
N GLU A 31 -5.53 -9.58 5.52
CA GLU A 31 -6.55 -9.86 4.51
C GLU A 31 -5.93 -10.06 3.13
N HIS A 32 -4.99 -9.21 2.75
CA HIS A 32 -4.29 -9.38 1.48
C HIS A 32 -3.57 -10.73 1.43
N ASN A 33 -2.88 -11.09 2.50
CA ASN A 33 -2.11 -12.34 2.53
C ASN A 33 -2.98 -13.59 2.66
N GLN A 34 -4.25 -13.43 3.04
CA GLN A 34 -5.23 -14.50 3.03
C GLN A 34 -5.91 -14.66 1.67
N GLY A 35 -5.51 -13.84 0.69
CA GLY A 35 -6.06 -13.93 -0.66
C GLY A 35 -7.44 -13.32 -0.82
N LYS A 36 -7.85 -12.42 0.06
CA LYS A 36 -9.18 -11.81 0.03
C LYS A 36 -9.34 -10.77 -1.07
N THR A 37 -8.25 -10.27 -1.63
CA THR A 37 -8.30 -9.34 -2.76
C THR A 37 -8.08 -10.15 -4.03
N LYS A 38 -9.15 -10.45 -4.74
CA LYS A 38 -9.15 -11.39 -5.86
C LYS A 38 -8.11 -11.07 -6.95
N SER A 39 -7.99 -9.79 -7.30
CA SER A 39 -7.12 -9.37 -8.39
C SER A 39 -5.64 -9.62 -8.12
N ILE A 40 -5.24 -9.76 -6.86
CA ILE A 40 -3.83 -9.91 -6.49
C ILE A 40 -3.55 -11.14 -5.63
N LYS A 41 -4.55 -12.01 -5.44
CA LYS A 41 -4.36 -13.19 -4.58
C LYS A 41 -3.29 -14.13 -5.08
N HIS A 42 -3.03 -14.15 -6.39
CA HIS A 42 -2.00 -14.98 -6.99
C HIS A 42 -0.58 -14.46 -6.73
N LEU A 43 -0.46 -13.29 -6.15
CA LEU A 43 0.83 -12.64 -5.87
C LEU A 43 1.25 -12.72 -4.41
N VAL A 44 0.43 -13.37 -3.57
CA VAL A 44 0.78 -13.54 -2.15
C VAL A 44 2.00 -14.46 -2.01
N PRO A 45 2.79 -14.32 -0.97
CA PRO A 45 2.62 -13.39 0.14
C PRO A 45 3.17 -12.00 -0.17
N PHE A 46 2.60 -11.01 0.53
CA PHE A 46 3.07 -9.64 0.46
C PHE A 46 3.77 -9.26 1.76
N LYS A 47 4.79 -8.41 1.65
CA LYS A 47 5.39 -7.78 2.82
C LYS A 47 5.10 -6.29 2.78
N LEU A 48 5.00 -5.68 3.97
CA LEU A 48 4.85 -4.24 4.09
C LEU A 48 6.19 -3.58 3.80
N LEU A 49 6.22 -2.75 2.78
CA LEU A 49 7.42 -2.03 2.38
C LEU A 49 7.49 -0.64 3.01
N TYR A 50 6.32 0.01 3.16
CA TYR A 50 6.26 1.40 3.56
C TYR A 50 4.83 1.78 3.93
N TYR A 51 4.66 2.74 4.83
CA TYR A 51 3.35 3.34 5.09
C TYR A 51 3.48 4.78 5.57
N GLU A 52 2.41 5.53 5.36
CA GLU A 52 2.26 6.91 5.85
C GLU A 52 0.97 6.96 6.65
N ALA A 53 0.95 7.78 7.70
CA ALA A 53 -0.22 7.94 8.56
C ALA A 53 -0.79 9.34 8.43
N TYR A 54 -2.11 9.43 8.37
CA TYR A 54 -2.84 10.70 8.25
C TYR A 54 -3.97 10.77 9.25
N GLU A 55 -4.33 11.99 9.65
CA GLU A 55 -5.40 12.20 10.63
C GLU A 55 -6.79 11.90 10.07
N THR A 56 -6.97 12.03 8.74
CA THR A 56 -8.28 11.86 8.12
C THR A 56 -8.22 10.88 6.96
N ARG A 57 -9.37 10.25 6.70
CA ARG A 57 -9.54 9.35 5.57
C ARG A 57 -9.31 10.10 4.25
N THR A 58 -9.80 11.33 4.16
CA THR A 58 -9.66 12.15 2.96
C THR A 58 -8.19 12.38 2.60
N LEU A 59 -7.37 12.71 3.59
CA LEU A 59 -5.94 12.92 3.35
C LEU A 59 -5.24 11.64 2.90
N ALA A 60 -5.54 10.53 3.55
CA ALA A 60 -4.96 9.25 3.16
C ALA A 60 -5.38 8.87 1.74
N ARG A 61 -6.66 9.01 1.42
CA ARG A 61 -7.18 8.68 0.09
C ARG A 61 -6.55 9.55 -0.99
N LYS A 62 -6.38 10.83 -0.70
CA LYS A 62 -5.75 11.77 -1.63
C LYS A 62 -4.31 11.32 -1.94
N ARG A 63 -3.56 10.94 -0.92
CA ARG A 63 -2.19 10.47 -1.11
C ARG A 63 -2.15 9.14 -1.87
N GLU A 64 -3.05 8.23 -1.55
CA GLU A 64 -3.15 6.97 -2.28
C GLU A 64 -3.34 7.21 -3.78
N LEU A 65 -4.27 8.08 -4.12
CA LEU A 65 -4.55 8.41 -5.53
C LEU A 65 -3.37 9.12 -6.19
N GLU A 66 -2.67 9.99 -5.45
CA GLU A 66 -1.48 10.64 -5.95
C GLU A 66 -0.42 9.62 -6.34
N LEU A 67 -0.15 8.67 -5.45
CA LEU A 67 0.84 7.63 -5.73
C LEU A 67 0.44 6.70 -6.88
N LYS A 68 -0.86 6.47 -7.04
CA LYS A 68 -1.37 5.62 -8.13
C LYS A 68 -1.38 6.31 -9.49
N ARG A 69 -1.61 7.61 -9.51
CA ARG A 69 -1.86 8.35 -10.75
C ARG A 69 -0.69 9.21 -11.21
N ASN A 70 0.19 9.59 -10.29
CA ASN A 70 1.34 10.43 -10.61
C ASN A 70 2.59 9.56 -10.66
N SER A 71 3.01 9.21 -11.86
CA SER A 71 4.16 8.31 -12.04
C SER A 71 5.46 8.88 -11.49
N PHE A 72 5.60 10.21 -11.53
CA PHE A 72 6.78 10.87 -10.97
C PHE A 72 6.84 10.71 -9.45
N LYS A 73 5.73 10.95 -8.76
CA LYS A 73 5.66 10.80 -7.30
C LYS A 73 5.85 9.36 -6.88
N LYS A 74 5.29 8.43 -7.62
CA LYS A 74 5.45 7.01 -7.37
C LYS A 74 6.92 6.58 -7.55
N LYS A 75 7.54 7.00 -8.64
CA LYS A 75 8.94 6.67 -8.91
C LYS A 75 9.85 7.25 -7.84
N GLU A 76 9.63 8.50 -7.45
CA GLU A 76 10.41 9.15 -6.40
C GLU A 76 10.38 8.35 -5.10
N LEU A 77 9.18 7.92 -4.69
CA LEU A 77 9.03 7.12 -3.49
C LEU A 77 9.72 5.77 -3.61
N PHE A 78 9.49 5.05 -4.71
CA PHE A 78 10.04 3.71 -4.91
C PHE A 78 11.56 3.73 -5.02
N ASP A 79 12.13 4.74 -5.67
CA ASP A 79 13.58 4.90 -5.75
C ASP A 79 14.19 5.03 -4.36
N ARG A 80 13.48 5.70 -3.45
CA ARG A 80 13.92 5.85 -2.06
C ARG A 80 13.83 4.56 -1.27
N LEU A 81 12.78 3.75 -1.53
CA LEU A 81 12.50 2.54 -0.77
C LEU A 81 13.32 1.34 -1.19
N GLU A 82 13.71 1.29 -2.46
CA GLU A 82 14.33 0.09 -3.04
C GLU A 82 15.67 0.37 -3.69
N ARG A 83 16.49 1.12 -3.01
CA ARG A 83 17.86 1.33 -3.46
C ARG A 83 18.72 0.10 -3.30
#